data_a39158ce35e703c58a2be2df911bc450
#
_entry.id   a39158ce35e703c58a2be2df911bc450
#
_cell.length_a   1.000
_cell.length_b   1.000
_cell.length_c   1.000
_cell.angle_alpha   90.00
_cell.angle_beta   90.00
_cell.angle_gamma   90.00
#
_symmetry.space_group_name_H-M   'P 1'
#
loop_
_entity.id
_entity.type
_entity.pdbx_description
1 polymer ?
#
loop_
_entity_poly.entity_id
_entity_poly.type
_entity_poly.pdbx_seq_one_letter_code
_entity_poly.pdbx_strand_id
1 'polypeptide(L)'
;LDMEAFVHALDGAKLVCVVHTSNVLGVRNPLEDIISASHAAGAKVLIDAAQGVPHSTVDFTAFGADFMAFSAHKMCGPTGIGALLVQPDAFEQMQPFMGGGDMIETVTIEGSTYQTNEHKFEAGTPRIAEAIGWSAALDWMNTFDLDAEHSRLVNIASWVAEELRAMGMSVYGRH
;
A
#
# COMPACT_ATOMS: atom_id res chain seq x y z
N LEU A 1 9.42 -0.99 -14.12
CA LEU A 1 10.68 -0.91 -13.39
C LEU A 1 11.77 -1.63 -14.17
N ASP A 2 12.98 -1.05 -14.21
CA ASP A 2 14.19 -1.73 -14.69
C ASP A 2 14.77 -2.55 -13.53
N MET A 3 14.65 -3.86 -13.60
CA MET A 3 15.02 -4.76 -12.50
C MET A 3 16.54 -4.91 -12.34
N GLU A 4 17.34 -4.77 -13.41
CA GLU A 4 18.79 -4.80 -13.33
C GLU A 4 19.32 -3.57 -12.58
N ALA A 5 18.86 -2.38 -12.98
CA ALA A 5 19.18 -1.14 -12.28
C ALA A 5 18.67 -1.15 -10.82
N PHE A 6 17.50 -1.73 -10.58
CA PHE A 6 16.95 -1.88 -9.23
C PHE A 6 17.85 -2.71 -8.33
N VAL A 7 18.26 -3.90 -8.78
CA VAL A 7 19.14 -4.79 -7.99
C VAL A 7 20.47 -4.09 -7.66
N HIS A 8 21.07 -3.37 -8.61
CA HIS A 8 22.27 -2.59 -8.33
C HIS A 8 22.06 -1.49 -7.29
N ALA A 9 20.87 -0.91 -7.22
CA ALA A 9 20.56 0.15 -6.25
C ALA A 9 20.27 -0.38 -4.83
N LEU A 10 20.19 -1.69 -4.63
CA LEU A 10 19.94 -2.30 -3.31
C LEU A 10 21.14 -2.29 -2.36
N ASP A 11 22.34 -1.99 -2.86
CA ASP A 11 23.54 -1.99 -2.02
C ASP A 11 23.41 -0.97 -0.87
N GLY A 12 23.48 -1.46 0.37
CA GLY A 12 23.31 -0.68 1.59
C GLY A 12 21.89 -0.18 1.87
N ALA A 13 20.90 -0.51 1.04
CA ALA A 13 19.50 -0.15 1.27
C ALA A 13 18.98 -0.79 2.57
N LYS A 14 18.21 -0.03 3.36
CA LYS A 14 17.53 -0.50 4.57
C LYS A 14 16.02 -0.64 4.38
N LEU A 15 15.46 0.16 3.48
CA LEU A 15 14.05 0.18 3.15
C LEU A 15 13.89 0.45 1.65
N VAL A 16 13.08 -0.37 1.01
CA VAL A 16 12.63 -0.20 -0.37
C VAL A 16 11.17 0.24 -0.33
N CYS A 17 10.86 1.38 -0.92
CA CYS A 17 9.49 1.84 -1.10
C CYS A 17 9.12 1.70 -2.58
N VAL A 18 8.07 0.95 -2.89
CA VAL A 18 7.64 0.68 -4.27
C VAL A 18 6.13 0.80 -4.40
N VAL A 19 5.65 1.36 -5.52
CA VAL A 19 4.22 1.37 -5.81
C VAL A 19 3.78 0.00 -6.35
N HIS A 20 2.61 -0.47 -5.90
CA HIS A 20 1.99 -1.67 -6.45
C HIS A 20 1.64 -1.48 -7.93
N THR A 21 0.88 -0.43 -8.21
CA THR A 21 0.43 -0.05 -9.56
C THR A 21 0.64 1.44 -9.75
N SER A 22 1.23 1.82 -10.88
CA SER A 22 1.44 3.22 -11.22
C SER A 22 0.09 3.94 -11.45
N ASN A 23 -0.12 5.06 -10.78
CA ASN A 23 -1.29 5.91 -10.99
C ASN A 23 -1.26 6.68 -12.33
N VAL A 24 -0.13 6.72 -13.01
CA VAL A 24 0.05 7.42 -14.30
C VAL A 24 -0.02 6.45 -15.46
N LEU A 25 0.70 5.34 -15.38
CA LEU A 25 0.87 4.39 -16.48
C LEU A 25 -0.04 3.16 -16.39
N GLY A 26 -0.70 2.94 -15.24
CA GLY A 26 -1.49 1.73 -14.99
C GLY A 26 -0.65 0.43 -14.88
N VAL A 27 0.67 0.53 -14.98
CA VAL A 27 1.56 -0.63 -14.96
C VAL A 27 1.72 -1.14 -13.53
N ARG A 28 1.53 -2.46 -13.34
CA ARG A 28 1.81 -3.18 -12.11
C ARG A 28 3.29 -3.56 -12.04
N ASN A 29 3.93 -3.30 -10.91
CA ASN A 29 5.31 -3.69 -10.69
C ASN A 29 5.43 -5.19 -10.33
N PRO A 30 6.56 -5.84 -10.66
CA PRO A 30 6.84 -7.23 -10.32
C PRO A 30 7.20 -7.36 -8.83
N LEU A 31 6.20 -7.27 -7.96
CA LEU A 31 6.39 -7.15 -6.50
C LEU A 31 7.09 -8.35 -5.89
N GLU A 32 6.80 -9.56 -6.35
CA GLU A 32 7.43 -10.78 -5.85
C GLU A 32 8.95 -10.75 -6.05
N ASP A 33 9.41 -10.35 -7.24
CA ASP A 33 10.83 -10.22 -7.56
C ASP A 33 11.48 -9.09 -6.76
N ILE A 34 10.79 -7.94 -6.63
CA ILE A 34 11.26 -6.78 -5.87
C ILE A 34 11.42 -7.14 -4.39
N ILE A 35 10.43 -7.78 -3.79
CA ILE A 35 10.44 -8.17 -2.38
C ILE A 35 11.57 -9.19 -2.14
N SER A 36 11.65 -10.23 -2.98
CA SER A 36 12.66 -11.27 -2.88
C SER A 36 14.08 -10.69 -2.96
N ALA A 37 14.35 -9.83 -3.95
CA ALA A 37 15.66 -9.21 -4.12
C ALA A 37 15.99 -8.26 -2.96
N SER A 38 15.02 -7.50 -2.47
CA SER A 38 15.19 -6.56 -1.35
C SER A 38 15.53 -7.30 -0.06
N HIS A 39 14.78 -8.36 0.27
CA HIS A 39 15.03 -9.18 1.45
C HIS A 39 16.38 -9.88 1.36
N ALA A 40 16.79 -10.38 0.18
CA ALA A 40 18.11 -10.96 -0.03
C ALA A 40 19.25 -9.95 0.22
N ALA A 41 19.02 -8.67 -0.03
CA ALA A 41 19.94 -7.57 0.27
C ALA A 41 19.85 -7.07 1.73
N GLY A 42 18.94 -7.61 2.55
CA GLY A 42 18.72 -7.21 3.95
C GLY A 42 17.89 -5.94 4.11
N ALA A 43 17.17 -5.50 3.08
CA ALA A 43 16.27 -4.36 3.11
C ALA A 43 14.84 -4.79 3.39
N LYS A 44 14.09 -3.99 4.17
CA LYS A 44 12.64 -4.12 4.33
C LYS A 44 11.91 -3.52 3.14
N VAL A 45 10.65 -3.94 2.91
CA VAL A 45 9.85 -3.48 1.78
C VAL A 45 8.53 -2.86 2.24
N LEU A 46 8.27 -1.64 1.76
CA LEU A 46 6.99 -0.95 1.86
C LEU A 46 6.35 -0.87 0.48
N ILE A 47 5.13 -1.41 0.37
CA ILE A 47 4.30 -1.32 -0.83
C ILE A 47 3.32 -0.15 -0.69
N ASP A 48 3.39 0.83 -1.57
CA ASP A 48 2.28 1.76 -1.80
C ASP A 48 1.22 1.06 -2.67
N ALA A 49 0.18 0.58 -2.02
CA ALA A 49 -0.91 -0.14 -2.66
C ALA A 49 -2.13 0.76 -2.95
N ALA A 50 -1.96 2.08 -2.92
CA ALA A 50 -3.04 3.04 -3.10
C ALA A 50 -3.81 2.88 -4.42
N GLN A 51 -3.17 2.35 -5.46
CA GLN A 51 -3.81 1.99 -6.74
C GLN A 51 -3.96 0.47 -6.93
N GLY A 52 -3.43 -0.35 -6.04
CA GLY A 52 -3.56 -1.81 -6.11
C GLY A 52 -4.87 -2.30 -5.49
N VAL A 53 -5.05 -2.00 -4.21
CA VAL A 53 -6.19 -2.48 -3.40
C VAL A 53 -7.57 -2.06 -3.96
N PRO A 54 -7.78 -0.86 -4.53
CA PRO A 54 -9.08 -0.49 -5.10
C PRO A 54 -9.48 -1.30 -6.33
N HIS A 55 -8.55 -1.92 -7.03
CA HIS A 55 -8.76 -2.47 -8.37
C HIS A 55 -8.49 -3.96 -8.51
N SER A 56 -7.99 -4.63 -7.49
CA SER A 56 -7.72 -6.06 -7.50
C SER A 56 -7.69 -6.63 -6.09
N THR A 57 -7.92 -7.92 -5.96
CA THR A 57 -7.68 -8.62 -4.70
C THR A 57 -6.20 -8.59 -4.35
N VAL A 58 -5.88 -8.10 -3.15
CA VAL A 58 -4.51 -7.97 -2.65
C VAL A 58 -4.39 -8.71 -1.32
N ASP A 59 -3.55 -9.72 -1.26
CA ASP A 59 -3.22 -10.43 -0.03
C ASP A 59 -1.84 -9.99 0.47
N PHE A 60 -1.83 -9.16 1.52
CA PHE A 60 -0.61 -8.63 2.12
C PHE A 60 0.29 -9.75 2.67
N THR A 61 -0.31 -10.77 3.26
CA THR A 61 0.44 -11.90 3.83
C THR A 61 1.11 -12.72 2.76
N ALA A 62 0.42 -12.97 1.64
CA ALA A 62 0.96 -13.72 0.52
C ALA A 62 2.13 -13.00 -0.18
N PHE A 63 2.11 -11.66 -0.23
CA PHE A 63 3.23 -10.90 -0.78
C PHE A 63 4.51 -11.01 0.05
N GLY A 64 4.38 -11.14 1.37
CA GLY A 64 5.53 -11.21 2.28
C GLY A 64 6.28 -9.88 2.43
N ALA A 65 5.71 -8.74 2.01
CA ALA A 65 6.27 -7.41 2.26
C ALA A 65 6.16 -7.05 3.75
N ASP A 66 7.05 -6.18 4.24
CA ASP A 66 7.05 -5.76 5.65
C ASP A 66 5.96 -4.74 5.96
N PHE A 67 5.62 -3.90 4.97
CA PHE A 67 4.64 -2.81 5.11
C PHE A 67 3.79 -2.69 3.85
N MET A 68 2.52 -2.29 4.03
CA MET A 68 1.64 -1.92 2.92
C MET A 68 0.75 -0.75 3.32
N ALA A 69 0.75 0.32 2.50
CA ALA A 69 -0.03 1.53 2.74
C ALA A 69 -1.08 1.75 1.66
N PHE A 70 -2.27 2.21 2.05
CA PHE A 70 -3.36 2.57 1.14
C PHE A 70 -4.34 3.55 1.80
N SER A 71 -5.24 4.13 0.99
CA SER A 71 -6.14 5.21 1.40
C SER A 71 -7.59 4.87 1.15
N ALA A 72 -8.46 5.19 2.11
CA ALA A 72 -9.89 4.92 2.02
C ALA A 72 -10.57 5.61 0.83
N HIS A 73 -10.21 6.88 0.53
CA HIS A 73 -10.85 7.64 -0.54
C HIS A 73 -10.65 7.06 -1.95
N LYS A 74 -9.67 6.17 -2.13
CA LYS A 74 -9.47 5.41 -3.38
C LYS A 74 -10.23 4.09 -3.40
N MET A 75 -10.81 3.70 -2.26
CA MET A 75 -11.60 2.49 -2.04
C MET A 75 -13.07 2.83 -1.74
N CYS A 76 -13.64 3.79 -2.46
CA CYS A 76 -15.02 4.28 -2.27
C CYS A 76 -15.32 4.82 -0.86
N GLY A 77 -14.32 4.92 -0.01
CA GLY A 77 -14.42 5.41 1.36
C GLY A 77 -14.20 6.93 1.49
N PRO A 78 -14.28 7.47 2.71
CA PRO A 78 -14.08 8.89 2.97
C PRO A 78 -12.62 9.33 2.81
N THR A 79 -12.43 10.64 2.66
CA THR A 79 -11.10 11.27 2.76
C THR A 79 -10.64 11.33 4.21
N GLY A 80 -9.34 11.58 4.43
CA GLY A 80 -8.77 11.82 5.76
C GLY A 80 -8.44 10.57 6.58
N ILE A 81 -8.63 9.37 6.01
CA ILE A 81 -8.26 8.09 6.63
C ILE A 81 -7.56 7.17 5.62
N GLY A 82 -6.68 6.34 6.12
CA GLY A 82 -5.98 5.28 5.40
C GLY A 82 -5.46 4.23 6.37
N ALA A 83 -4.80 3.23 5.87
CA ALA A 83 -4.20 2.18 6.68
C ALA A 83 -2.74 1.93 6.30
N LEU A 84 -1.95 1.55 7.29
CA LEU A 84 -0.64 0.94 7.15
C LEU A 84 -0.72 -0.47 7.76
N LEU A 85 -0.63 -1.49 6.92
CA LEU A 85 -0.44 -2.87 7.37
C LEU A 85 1.05 -3.09 7.64
N VAL A 86 1.35 -3.77 8.72
CA VAL A 86 2.73 -4.02 9.18
C VAL A 86 2.87 -5.47 9.61
N GLN A 87 3.92 -6.14 9.18
CA GLN A 87 4.26 -7.48 9.69
C GLN A 87 4.65 -7.40 11.17
N PRO A 88 4.30 -8.39 12.00
CA PRO A 88 4.54 -8.36 13.45
C PRO A 88 5.99 -8.05 13.82
N ASP A 89 6.96 -8.73 13.20
CA ASP A 89 8.39 -8.55 13.48
C ASP A 89 8.87 -7.12 13.15
N ALA A 90 8.30 -6.48 12.12
CA ALA A 90 8.60 -5.11 11.78
C ALA A 90 7.95 -4.15 12.79
N PHE A 91 6.70 -4.43 13.19
CA PHE A 91 5.96 -3.62 14.15
C PHE A 91 6.65 -3.51 15.51
N GLU A 92 7.20 -4.62 16.03
CA GLU A 92 7.93 -4.65 17.29
C GLU A 92 9.16 -3.72 17.29
N GLN A 93 9.84 -3.60 16.14
CA GLN A 93 11.04 -2.78 15.98
C GLN A 93 10.76 -1.30 15.78
N MET A 94 9.52 -0.92 15.43
CA MET A 94 9.15 0.47 15.19
C MET A 94 8.99 1.23 16.50
N GLN A 95 9.38 2.50 16.47
CA GLN A 95 9.14 3.44 17.57
C GLN A 95 8.12 4.49 17.15
N PRO A 96 7.23 4.95 18.07
CA PRO A 96 6.34 6.06 17.78
C PRO A 96 7.13 7.31 17.37
N PHE A 97 6.68 8.02 16.35
CA PHE A 97 7.27 9.29 15.92
C PHE A 97 6.45 10.51 16.38
N MET A 98 5.21 10.29 16.82
CA MET A 98 4.33 11.29 17.42
C MET A 98 3.83 10.78 18.77
N GLY A 99 3.63 11.68 19.73
CA GLY A 99 3.00 11.39 21.02
C GLY A 99 1.61 12.01 21.10
N GLY A 100 0.70 11.37 21.85
CA GLY A 100 -0.65 11.85 22.07
C GLY A 100 -1.44 10.98 23.05
N GLY A 101 -2.70 11.29 23.26
CA GLY A 101 -3.61 10.46 24.05
C GLY A 101 -3.77 9.06 23.45
N ASP A 102 -4.21 8.13 24.25
CA ASP A 102 -4.53 6.72 23.96
C ASP A 102 -3.34 5.82 23.61
N MET A 103 -2.26 6.35 23.03
CA MET A 103 -1.06 5.59 22.66
C MET A 103 -0.03 5.43 23.78
N ILE A 104 -0.13 6.26 24.83
CA ILE A 104 0.82 6.30 25.96
C ILE A 104 0.32 5.39 27.07
N GLU A 105 1.22 4.55 27.62
CA GLU A 105 0.94 3.71 28.80
C GLU A 105 1.27 4.44 30.09
N THR A 106 2.50 5.00 30.19
CA THR A 106 2.92 5.79 31.34
C THR A 106 3.66 7.05 30.91
N VAL A 107 3.54 8.12 31.72
CA VAL A 107 4.26 9.37 31.52
C VAL A 107 4.97 9.74 32.83
N THR A 108 6.27 10.00 32.76
CA THR A 108 7.08 10.52 33.84
C THR A 108 7.87 11.75 33.36
N ILE A 109 8.58 12.41 34.26
CA ILE A 109 9.47 13.53 33.90
C ILE A 109 10.65 13.05 33.05
N GLU A 110 11.10 11.81 33.27
CA GLU A 110 12.26 11.23 32.60
C GLU A 110 11.89 10.65 31.22
N GLY A 111 10.61 10.36 30.95
CA GLY A 111 10.18 9.79 29.68
C GLY A 111 8.77 9.19 29.70
N SER A 112 8.40 8.58 28.60
CA SER A 112 7.10 7.91 28.43
C SER A 112 7.28 6.48 27.93
N THR A 113 6.36 5.59 28.34
CA THR A 113 6.20 4.28 27.71
C THR A 113 4.93 4.29 26.86
N TYR A 114 4.89 3.41 25.88
CA TYR A 114 3.82 3.35 24.88
C TYR A 114 3.14 2.00 24.93
N GLN A 115 1.89 1.95 24.48
CA GLN A 115 1.17 0.71 24.31
C GLN A 115 1.91 -0.24 23.37
N THR A 116 1.66 -1.54 23.50
CA THR A 116 2.32 -2.59 22.71
C THR A 116 1.48 -3.09 21.54
N ASN A 117 0.22 -2.62 21.44
CA ASN A 117 -0.73 -2.93 20.39
C ASN A 117 -0.72 -1.86 19.28
N GLU A 118 -1.67 -1.93 18.34
CA GLU A 118 -1.84 -1.01 17.22
C GLU A 118 -1.96 0.46 17.64
N HIS A 119 -2.51 0.75 18.81
CA HIS A 119 -2.62 2.12 19.35
C HIS A 119 -1.26 2.80 19.58
N LYS A 120 -0.16 2.03 19.61
CA LYS A 120 1.20 2.56 19.69
C LYS A 120 1.49 3.67 18.66
N PHE A 121 0.82 3.65 17.50
CA PHE A 121 1.04 4.60 16.42
C PHE A 121 -0.16 5.53 16.17
N GLU A 122 -1.22 5.43 16.97
CA GLU A 122 -2.46 6.17 16.82
C GLU A 122 -2.58 7.25 17.90
N ALA A 123 -1.88 8.39 17.69
CA ALA A 123 -1.83 9.47 18.64
C ALA A 123 -3.11 10.32 18.64
N GLY A 124 -3.85 10.32 19.77
CA GLY A 124 -5.08 11.09 19.98
C GLY A 124 -6.33 10.39 19.46
N THR A 125 -7.46 11.08 19.55
CA THR A 125 -8.75 10.54 19.11
C THR A 125 -8.73 10.15 17.64
N PRO A 126 -9.04 8.89 17.29
CA PRO A 126 -9.00 8.43 15.90
C PRO A 126 -10.12 9.05 15.06
N ARG A 127 -10.02 8.90 13.75
CA ARG A 127 -11.02 9.32 12.77
C ARG A 127 -12.26 8.42 12.79
N ILE A 128 -13.06 8.49 13.86
CA ILE A 128 -14.16 7.54 14.14
C ILE A 128 -15.20 7.53 13.02
N ALA A 129 -15.66 8.71 12.59
CA ALA A 129 -16.70 8.82 11.56
C ALA A 129 -16.20 8.28 10.21
N GLU A 130 -14.95 8.61 9.87
CA GLU A 130 -14.32 8.14 8.64
C GLU A 130 -14.06 6.63 8.68
N ALA A 131 -13.70 6.05 9.82
CA ALA A 131 -13.52 4.62 9.97
C ALA A 131 -14.83 3.85 9.77
N ILE A 132 -15.93 4.32 10.37
CA ILE A 132 -17.27 3.75 10.18
C ILE A 132 -17.71 3.86 8.70
N GLY A 133 -17.50 5.03 8.09
CA GLY A 133 -17.81 5.23 6.68
C GLY A 133 -16.98 4.35 5.75
N TRP A 134 -15.71 4.10 6.09
CA TRP A 134 -14.85 3.21 5.32
C TRP A 134 -15.28 1.74 5.47
N SER A 135 -15.69 1.31 6.67
CA SER A 135 -16.24 -0.03 6.87
C SER A 135 -17.43 -0.28 5.94
N ALA A 136 -18.38 0.66 5.85
CA ALA A 136 -19.50 0.54 4.94
C ALA A 136 -19.10 0.49 3.46
N ALA A 137 -18.05 1.22 3.08
CA ALA A 137 -17.51 1.18 1.72
C ALA A 137 -16.84 -0.18 1.42
N LEU A 138 -16.14 -0.77 2.38
CA LEU A 138 -15.54 -2.11 2.25
C LEU A 138 -16.62 -3.19 2.12
N ASP A 139 -17.69 -3.12 2.91
CA ASP A 139 -18.84 -4.03 2.79
C ASP A 139 -19.45 -3.95 1.39
N TRP A 140 -19.60 -2.73 0.85
CA TRP A 140 -20.09 -2.53 -0.51
C TRP A 140 -19.12 -3.07 -1.56
N MET A 141 -17.82 -2.81 -1.45
CA MET A 141 -16.80 -3.34 -2.36
C MET A 141 -16.79 -4.87 -2.39
N ASN A 142 -16.99 -5.51 -1.24
CA ASN A 142 -17.06 -6.98 -1.13
C ASN A 142 -18.26 -7.59 -1.87
N THR A 143 -19.20 -6.80 -2.37
CA THR A 143 -20.29 -7.30 -3.23
C THR A 143 -19.88 -7.50 -4.69
N PHE A 144 -18.69 -7.04 -5.08
CA PHE A 144 -18.15 -7.15 -6.44
C PHE A 144 -17.05 -8.21 -6.52
N ASP A 145 -16.95 -8.84 -7.67
CA ASP A 145 -15.77 -9.64 -8.05
C ASP A 145 -14.72 -8.67 -8.61
N LEU A 146 -13.80 -8.19 -7.74
CA LEU A 146 -12.78 -7.21 -8.12
C LEU A 146 -11.82 -7.74 -9.20
N ASP A 147 -11.54 -9.03 -9.23
CA ASP A 147 -10.62 -9.61 -10.23
C ASP A 147 -11.28 -9.71 -11.60
N ALA A 148 -12.60 -10.03 -11.64
CA ALA A 148 -13.37 -9.97 -12.87
C ALA A 148 -13.48 -8.53 -13.40
N GLU A 149 -13.74 -7.54 -12.53
CA GLU A 149 -13.79 -6.13 -12.91
C GLU A 149 -12.40 -5.61 -13.35
N HIS A 150 -11.33 -6.01 -12.69
CA HIS A 150 -9.97 -5.69 -13.13
C HIS A 150 -9.71 -6.21 -14.55
N SER A 151 -10.05 -7.48 -14.80
CA SER A 151 -9.89 -8.09 -16.13
C SER A 151 -10.69 -7.34 -17.20
N ARG A 152 -11.92 -6.92 -16.89
CA ARG A 152 -12.76 -6.12 -17.79
C ARG A 152 -12.11 -4.76 -18.10
N LEU A 153 -11.57 -4.07 -17.08
CA LEU A 153 -10.89 -2.78 -17.26
C LEU A 153 -9.62 -2.89 -18.08
N VAL A 154 -8.82 -3.94 -17.89
CA VAL A 154 -7.62 -4.22 -18.68
C VAL A 154 -7.98 -4.42 -20.16
N ASN A 155 -9.05 -5.18 -20.45
CA ASN A 155 -9.51 -5.39 -21.83
C ASN A 155 -9.96 -4.08 -22.50
N ILE A 156 -10.69 -3.22 -21.78
CA ILE A 156 -11.11 -1.90 -22.28
C ILE A 156 -9.88 -1.02 -22.53
N ALA A 157 -8.94 -0.97 -21.59
CA ALA A 157 -7.72 -0.17 -21.72
C ALA A 157 -6.88 -0.62 -22.92
N SER A 158 -6.74 -1.93 -23.13
CA SER A 158 -6.03 -2.50 -24.27
C SER A 158 -6.69 -2.12 -25.59
N TRP A 159 -8.00 -2.28 -25.67
CA TRP A 159 -8.76 -1.88 -26.86
C TRP A 159 -8.60 -0.38 -27.17
N VAL A 160 -8.76 0.49 -26.17
CA VAL A 160 -8.57 1.94 -26.34
C VAL A 160 -7.14 2.25 -26.80
N ALA A 161 -6.13 1.58 -26.24
CA ALA A 161 -4.74 1.77 -26.62
C ALA A 161 -4.47 1.38 -28.07
N GLU A 162 -5.09 0.30 -28.57
CA GLU A 162 -4.99 -0.13 -29.97
C GLU A 162 -5.64 0.88 -30.91
N GLU A 163 -6.83 1.36 -30.61
CA GLU A 163 -7.52 2.39 -31.40
C GLU A 163 -6.70 3.68 -31.48
N LEU A 164 -6.15 4.14 -30.35
CA LEU A 164 -5.31 5.34 -30.32
C LEU A 164 -4.02 5.17 -31.15
N ARG A 165 -3.39 3.99 -31.09
CA ARG A 165 -2.21 3.68 -31.94
C ARG A 165 -2.58 3.65 -33.43
N ALA A 166 -3.74 3.09 -33.77
CA ALA A 166 -4.23 3.10 -35.16
C ALA A 166 -4.48 4.52 -35.70
N MET A 167 -4.80 5.46 -34.80
CA MET A 167 -4.92 6.89 -35.11
C MET A 167 -3.58 7.63 -35.17
N GLY A 168 -2.44 6.94 -35.00
CA GLY A 168 -1.10 7.51 -35.03
C GLY A 168 -0.64 8.14 -33.72
N MET A 169 -1.33 7.89 -32.61
CA MET A 169 -0.94 8.41 -31.30
C MET A 169 0.08 7.51 -30.61
N SER A 170 1.00 8.12 -29.85
CA SER A 170 1.88 7.38 -28.95
C SER A 170 1.14 7.05 -27.65
N VAL A 171 1.07 5.77 -27.31
CA VAL A 171 0.44 5.30 -26.06
C VAL A 171 1.50 4.72 -25.17
N TYR A 172 1.63 5.27 -23.97
CA TYR A 172 2.57 4.84 -22.93
C TYR A 172 1.88 3.92 -21.92
N GLY A 173 2.64 3.00 -21.35
CA GLY A 173 2.16 1.94 -20.48
C GLY A 173 2.07 0.60 -21.23
N ARG A 174 2.02 -0.48 -20.46
CA ARG A 174 1.75 -1.84 -20.98
C ARG A 174 0.35 -2.24 -20.52
N HIS A 175 -0.52 -2.45 -21.45
CA HIS A 175 -1.88 -2.95 -21.24
C HIS A 175 -2.01 -4.30 -21.92
#